data_637dbb669cb50370e4d3f2d22c103aff
#
_entry.id   637dbb669cb50370e4d3f2d22c103aff
#
_cell.length_a   1.000
_cell.length_b   1.000
_cell.length_c   1.000
_cell.angle_alpha   90.00
_cell.angle_beta   90.00
_cell.angle_gamma   90.00
#
_symmetry.space_group_name_H-M   'P 1'
#
loop_
_entity.id
_entity.type
_entity.pdbx_description
1 polymer ?
#
loop_
_entity_poly.entity_id
_entity_poly.type
_entity_poly.pdbx_seq_one_letter_code
_entity_poly.pdbx_strand_id
1 'polypeptide(L)'
;PDTKLIQYLAKHKHMSPFGHCFASFHVKAPVFVARQLVKHKFLRWNEISRRYVDSEPEFYVPDVWRGRSEDKKQGSSGKITVSSDLARNMAESAKKDYEYLLDLGICPEQARMVLPQSMMTEWYWSGSLDAFSDMCLLRCSSDTQAETQEVANQISMKMHELSLIHI
;
A
#
# COMPACT_ATOMS: atom_id res chain seq x y z
N PRO A 1 -27.52 -13.39 19.16
CA PRO A 1 -26.68 -14.51 19.64
C PRO A 1 -25.37 -14.59 18.89
N ASP A 2 -25.38 -14.43 17.55
CA ASP A 2 -24.22 -14.66 16.70
C ASP A 2 -23.11 -13.61 16.88
N THR A 3 -23.45 -12.34 17.07
CA THR A 3 -22.47 -11.27 17.33
C THR A 3 -21.64 -11.53 18.59
N LYS A 4 -22.28 -11.99 19.68
CA LYS A 4 -21.59 -12.30 20.92
C LYS A 4 -20.65 -13.49 20.77
N LEU A 5 -21.06 -14.49 19.99
CA LEU A 5 -20.22 -15.64 19.67
C LEU A 5 -19.01 -15.24 18.85
N ILE A 6 -19.20 -14.41 17.79
CA ILE A 6 -18.11 -13.89 16.96
C ILE A 6 -17.10 -13.11 17.80
N GLN A 7 -17.59 -12.20 18.66
CA GLN A 7 -16.73 -11.43 19.56
C GLN A 7 -15.96 -12.34 20.55
N TYR A 8 -16.63 -13.36 21.08
CA TYR A 8 -15.98 -14.34 21.96
C TYR A 8 -14.87 -15.09 21.23
N LEU A 9 -15.12 -15.60 20.02
CA LEU A 9 -14.16 -16.33 19.21
C LEU A 9 -12.95 -15.45 18.87
N ALA A 10 -13.17 -14.21 18.46
CA ALA A 10 -12.10 -13.27 18.17
C ALA A 10 -11.26 -12.94 19.40
N LYS A 11 -11.91 -12.60 20.53
CA LYS A 11 -11.24 -12.28 21.81
C LYS A 11 -10.35 -13.43 22.30
N HIS A 12 -10.79 -14.65 22.13
CA HIS A 12 -10.06 -15.86 22.57
C HIS A 12 -9.18 -16.47 21.47
N LYS A 13 -9.00 -15.74 20.33
CA LYS A 13 -8.14 -16.16 19.21
C LYS A 13 -8.51 -17.52 18.60
N HIS A 14 -9.80 -17.84 18.59
CA HIS A 14 -10.33 -18.97 17.83
C HIS A 14 -10.46 -18.58 16.36
N MET A 15 -9.33 -18.52 15.64
CA MET A 15 -9.26 -17.87 14.32
C MET A 15 -9.81 -18.72 13.17
N SER A 16 -9.94 -20.03 13.34
CA SER A 16 -10.39 -20.96 12.29
C SER A 16 -11.67 -20.51 11.56
N PRO A 17 -12.75 -20.04 12.22
CA PRO A 17 -13.93 -19.57 11.51
C PRO A 17 -13.67 -18.35 10.59
N PHE A 18 -12.75 -17.48 10.97
CA PHE A 18 -12.41 -16.27 10.22
C PHE A 18 -11.54 -16.57 8.99
N GLY A 19 -10.87 -17.72 8.97
CA GLY A 19 -10.12 -18.22 7.83
C GLY A 19 -11.00 -18.64 6.64
N HIS A 20 -12.31 -18.83 6.85
CA HIS A 20 -13.26 -19.21 5.80
C HIS A 20 -13.94 -18.02 5.11
N CYS A 21 -13.80 -16.80 5.63
CA CYS A 21 -14.33 -15.59 5.03
C CYS A 21 -13.24 -14.95 4.18
N PHE A 22 -13.50 -14.68 2.91
CA PHE A 22 -12.54 -14.10 1.98
C PHE A 22 -13.01 -12.75 1.45
N ALA A 23 -12.04 -11.84 1.28
CA ALA A 23 -12.24 -10.57 0.60
C ALA A 23 -11.16 -10.37 -0.46
N SER A 24 -11.50 -9.57 -1.48
CA SER A 24 -10.57 -9.11 -2.52
C SER A 24 -10.71 -7.60 -2.67
N PHE A 25 -9.56 -6.92 -2.68
CA PHE A 25 -9.48 -5.49 -2.90
C PHE A 25 -8.64 -5.20 -4.13
N HIS A 26 -9.08 -4.23 -4.94
CA HIS A 26 -8.23 -3.60 -5.91
C HIS A 26 -7.60 -2.38 -5.23
N VAL A 27 -6.29 -2.39 -5.11
CA VAL A 27 -5.53 -1.35 -4.40
C VAL A 27 -4.64 -0.63 -5.40
N LYS A 28 -4.65 0.72 -5.33
CA LYS A 28 -3.74 1.59 -6.08
C LYS A 28 -2.95 2.40 -5.07
N ALA A 29 -1.62 2.27 -5.09
CA ALA A 29 -0.73 2.98 -4.19
C ALA A 29 0.69 3.06 -4.79
N PRO A 30 1.57 3.94 -4.27
CA PRO A 30 2.95 3.99 -4.75
C PRO A 30 3.75 2.73 -4.38
N VAL A 31 4.74 2.41 -5.21
CA VAL A 31 5.60 1.22 -5.04
C VAL A 31 6.19 1.12 -3.65
N PHE A 32 6.62 2.21 -3.02
CA PHE A 32 7.19 2.16 -1.67
C PHE A 32 6.18 1.69 -0.60
N VAL A 33 4.88 1.94 -0.80
CA VAL A 33 3.79 1.41 0.04
C VAL A 33 3.53 -0.05 -0.29
N ALA A 34 3.42 -0.39 -1.57
CA ALA A 34 3.23 -1.76 -2.04
C ALA A 34 4.30 -2.71 -1.48
N ARG A 35 5.57 -2.28 -1.45
CA ARG A 35 6.69 -3.06 -0.88
C ARG A 35 6.59 -3.34 0.62
N GLN A 36 5.86 -2.53 1.36
CA GLN A 36 5.58 -2.82 2.77
C GLN A 36 4.43 -3.82 2.92
N LEU A 37 3.39 -3.64 2.10
CA LEU A 37 2.16 -4.44 2.18
C LEU A 37 2.32 -5.85 1.63
N VAL A 38 3.09 -6.04 0.56
CA VAL A 38 3.31 -7.37 -0.05
C VAL A 38 3.93 -8.41 0.91
N LYS A 39 4.55 -7.96 2.00
CA LYS A 39 5.18 -8.84 2.99
C LYS A 39 4.20 -9.51 3.95
N HIS A 40 2.93 -9.11 3.95
CA HIS A 40 1.91 -9.71 4.80
C HIS A 40 1.61 -11.15 4.34
N LYS A 41 1.66 -12.08 5.30
CA LYS A 41 1.43 -13.50 5.04
C LYS A 41 -0.06 -13.77 4.76
N PHE A 42 -0.30 -14.85 4.02
CA PHE A 42 -1.64 -15.37 3.71
C PHE A 42 -2.53 -14.47 2.86
N LEU A 43 -2.00 -13.36 2.35
CA LEU A 43 -2.66 -12.48 1.40
C LEU A 43 -2.08 -12.71 0.00
N ARG A 44 -2.95 -13.02 -0.96
CA ARG A 44 -2.59 -13.25 -2.36
C ARG A 44 -2.42 -11.91 -3.07
N TRP A 45 -1.33 -11.79 -3.81
CA TRP A 45 -0.91 -10.58 -4.49
C TRP A 45 -0.84 -10.81 -5.99
N ASN A 46 -1.54 -9.97 -6.77
CA ASN A 46 -1.44 -9.97 -8.23
C ASN A 46 -1.34 -8.53 -8.71
N GLU A 47 -0.13 -8.11 -9.06
CA GLU A 47 0.23 -6.73 -9.39
C GLU A 47 0.38 -6.55 -10.89
N ILE A 48 -0.03 -5.37 -11.39
CA ILE A 48 0.23 -4.94 -12.76
C ILE A 48 1.74 -4.92 -13.02
N SER A 49 2.15 -5.45 -14.17
CA SER A 49 3.58 -5.54 -14.48
C SER A 49 3.99 -4.54 -15.56
N ARG A 50 4.85 -3.61 -15.20
CA ARG A 50 5.50 -2.69 -16.14
C ARG A 50 6.47 -3.36 -17.14
N ARG A 51 6.63 -4.66 -17.07
CA ARG A 51 7.34 -5.41 -18.13
C ARG A 51 6.57 -5.47 -19.44
N TYR A 52 5.24 -5.38 -19.34
CA TYR A 52 4.30 -5.56 -20.46
C TYR A 52 3.42 -4.34 -20.69
N VAL A 53 3.49 -3.35 -19.83
CA VAL A 53 2.67 -2.14 -19.87
C VAL A 53 3.60 -0.96 -20.05
N ASP A 54 3.46 -0.28 -21.17
CA ASP A 54 4.20 0.92 -21.58
C ASP A 54 3.37 2.20 -21.47
N SER A 55 2.18 2.12 -20.88
CA SER A 55 1.38 3.32 -20.58
C SER A 55 2.15 4.32 -19.72
N GLU A 56 1.79 5.57 -19.83
CA GLU A 56 2.39 6.66 -19.07
C GLU A 56 2.41 6.35 -17.56
N PRO A 57 3.58 6.44 -16.88
CA PRO A 57 3.65 6.21 -15.44
C PRO A 57 3.01 7.36 -14.65
N GLU A 58 2.19 7.02 -13.67
CA GLU A 58 1.71 7.98 -12.67
C GLU A 58 2.65 8.00 -11.45
N PHE A 59 2.71 9.15 -10.75
CA PHE A 59 3.56 9.31 -9.59
C PHE A 59 2.80 9.89 -8.40
N TYR A 60 3.10 9.38 -7.24
CA TYR A 60 2.64 9.93 -5.97
C TYR A 60 3.39 11.24 -5.66
N VAL A 61 2.62 12.27 -5.38
CA VAL A 61 3.11 13.58 -4.92
C VAL A 61 2.53 13.80 -3.52
N PRO A 62 3.36 13.89 -2.47
CA PRO A 62 2.85 14.09 -1.12
C PRO A 62 2.29 15.50 -0.94
N ASP A 63 1.12 15.63 -0.33
CA ASP A 63 0.56 16.92 0.08
C ASP A 63 1.36 17.56 1.21
N VAL A 64 2.00 16.73 2.03
CA VAL A 64 2.76 17.15 3.20
C VAL A 64 4.07 16.39 3.27
N TRP A 65 5.17 17.14 3.28
CA TRP A 65 6.47 16.58 3.61
C TRP A 65 6.65 16.51 5.13
N ARG A 66 7.19 15.39 5.61
CA ARG A 66 7.45 15.14 7.04
C ARG A 66 8.94 15.05 7.30
N GLY A 67 9.35 15.60 8.44
CA GLY A 67 10.72 15.57 8.88
C GLY A 67 11.14 14.18 9.39
N ARG A 68 12.44 14.03 9.62
CA ARG A 68 13.01 12.85 10.28
C ARG A 68 12.67 12.89 11.77
N SER A 69 12.22 11.77 12.33
CA SER A 69 12.04 11.63 13.79
C SER A 69 13.38 11.56 14.49
N GLU A 70 13.54 12.27 15.61
CA GLU A 70 14.74 12.23 16.44
C GLU A 70 14.75 11.00 17.36
N ASP A 71 13.58 10.58 17.82
CA ASP A 71 13.42 9.55 18.87
C ASP A 71 13.15 8.13 18.34
N LYS A 72 12.87 7.98 17.04
CA LYS A 72 12.48 6.70 16.45
C LYS A 72 13.34 6.36 15.24
N LYS A 73 13.79 5.12 15.19
CA LYS A 73 14.45 4.57 13.98
C LYS A 73 13.49 4.49 12.78
N GLN A 74 12.20 4.36 13.04
CA GLN A 74 11.13 4.34 12.05
C GLN A 74 10.09 5.38 12.44
N GLY A 75 9.50 6.04 11.42
CA GLY A 75 8.54 7.10 11.63
C GLY A 75 9.04 8.45 11.14
N SER A 76 8.17 9.43 11.25
CA SER A 76 8.43 10.81 10.81
C SER A 76 8.06 11.79 11.92
N SER A 77 8.73 12.93 11.91
CA SER A 77 8.37 14.08 12.75
C SER A 77 7.27 14.91 12.09
N GLY A 78 6.99 16.10 12.63
CA GLY A 78 5.99 17.02 12.12
C GLY A 78 6.26 17.47 10.66
N LYS A 79 5.34 18.27 10.15
CA LYS A 79 5.39 18.86 8.82
C LYS A 79 6.65 19.72 8.65
N ILE A 80 7.32 19.56 7.52
CA ILE A 80 8.39 20.48 7.07
C ILE A 80 7.95 21.24 5.82
N THR A 81 8.47 22.45 5.67
CA THR A 81 8.21 23.28 4.51
C THR A 81 9.24 22.96 3.42
N VAL A 82 8.76 22.40 2.33
CA VAL A 82 9.53 22.11 1.11
C VAL A 82 8.74 22.68 -0.07
N SER A 83 9.40 23.02 -1.16
CA SER A 83 8.70 23.43 -2.38
C SER A 83 7.67 22.40 -2.81
N SER A 84 6.45 22.84 -3.09
CA SER A 84 5.36 21.97 -3.60
C SER A 84 5.72 21.27 -4.91
N ASP A 85 6.66 21.86 -5.68
CA ASP A 85 7.04 21.33 -6.99
C ASP A 85 8.16 20.30 -6.92
N LEU A 86 8.81 20.12 -5.75
CA LEU A 86 9.98 19.23 -5.64
C LEU A 86 9.66 17.82 -6.14
N ALA A 87 8.62 17.19 -5.59
CA ALA A 87 8.26 15.82 -5.98
C ALA A 87 7.80 15.74 -7.43
N ARG A 88 7.06 16.76 -7.90
CA ARG A 88 6.60 16.83 -9.28
C ARG A 88 7.77 16.93 -10.26
N ASN A 89 8.74 17.80 -9.99
CA ASN A 89 9.91 17.96 -10.84
C ASN A 89 10.76 16.68 -10.90
N MET A 90 10.89 15.97 -9.76
CA MET A 90 11.60 14.69 -9.71
C MET A 90 10.85 13.61 -10.51
N ALA A 91 9.53 13.55 -10.43
CA ALA A 91 8.70 12.65 -11.20
C ALA A 91 8.81 12.90 -12.72
N GLU A 92 8.71 14.16 -13.13
CA GLU A 92 8.86 14.58 -14.53
C GLU A 92 10.25 14.23 -15.10
N SER A 93 11.31 14.41 -14.32
CA SER A 93 12.65 14.00 -14.74
C SER A 93 12.74 12.49 -14.97
N ALA A 94 12.25 11.70 -14.02
CA ALA A 94 12.27 10.23 -14.14
C ALA A 94 11.40 9.72 -15.31
N LYS A 95 10.27 10.39 -15.58
CA LYS A 95 9.44 10.11 -16.74
C LYS A 95 10.19 10.34 -18.05
N LYS A 96 10.87 11.49 -18.19
CA LYS A 96 11.69 11.79 -19.37
C LYS A 96 12.81 10.78 -19.57
N ASP A 97 13.48 10.37 -18.50
CA ASP A 97 14.53 9.35 -18.57
C ASP A 97 13.96 7.99 -19.02
N TYR A 98 12.78 7.62 -18.55
CA TYR A 98 12.09 6.40 -18.97
C TYR A 98 11.70 6.43 -20.45
N GLU A 99 11.07 7.52 -20.91
CA GLU A 99 10.68 7.73 -22.31
C GLU A 99 11.91 7.70 -23.21
N TYR A 100 12.99 8.39 -22.84
CA TYR A 100 14.24 8.39 -23.60
C TYR A 100 14.83 6.98 -23.76
N LEU A 101 14.79 6.14 -22.73
CA LEU A 101 15.25 4.75 -22.83
C LEU A 101 14.38 3.92 -23.81
N LEU A 102 13.07 4.13 -23.81
CA LEU A 102 12.17 3.50 -24.76
C LEU A 102 12.43 3.96 -26.21
N ASP A 103 12.68 5.25 -26.43
CA ASP A 103 13.00 5.83 -27.74
C ASP A 103 14.34 5.29 -28.30
N LEU A 104 15.27 4.93 -27.43
CA LEU A 104 16.50 4.22 -27.80
C LEU A 104 16.29 2.75 -28.14
N GLY A 105 15.04 2.24 -28.06
CA GLY A 105 14.70 0.84 -28.30
C GLY A 105 14.99 -0.10 -27.15
N ILE A 106 15.25 0.43 -25.94
CA ILE A 106 15.42 -0.40 -24.74
C ILE A 106 14.04 -0.93 -24.32
N CYS A 107 13.98 -2.22 -24.04
CA CYS A 107 12.72 -2.87 -23.67
C CYS A 107 12.15 -2.30 -22.35
N PRO A 108 10.81 -2.24 -22.19
CA PRO A 108 10.16 -1.74 -20.98
C PRO A 108 10.63 -2.44 -19.69
N GLU A 109 11.01 -3.71 -19.81
CA GLU A 109 11.56 -4.52 -18.71
C GLU A 109 12.81 -3.90 -18.07
N GLN A 110 13.68 -3.29 -18.89
CA GLN A 110 14.89 -2.59 -18.44
C GLN A 110 14.65 -1.10 -18.24
N ALA A 111 13.94 -0.45 -19.16
CA ALA A 111 13.68 0.99 -19.09
C ALA A 111 13.04 1.40 -17.75
N ARG A 112 12.14 0.57 -17.19
CA ARG A 112 11.47 0.82 -15.90
C ARG A 112 12.42 0.95 -14.68
N MET A 113 13.69 0.58 -14.80
CA MET A 113 14.62 0.67 -13.66
C MET A 113 14.96 2.10 -13.24
N VAL A 114 14.69 3.10 -14.11
CA VAL A 114 14.86 4.52 -13.75
C VAL A 114 13.62 5.10 -13.04
N LEU A 115 12.50 4.37 -12.98
CA LEU A 115 11.29 4.84 -12.33
C LEU A 115 11.42 4.82 -10.80
N PRO A 116 11.11 5.93 -10.13
CA PRO A 116 11.26 6.05 -8.69
C PRO A 116 10.20 5.23 -7.93
N GLN A 117 10.45 4.99 -6.65
CA GLN A 117 9.50 4.29 -5.79
C GLN A 117 8.18 5.05 -5.56
N SER A 118 8.12 6.33 -5.88
CA SER A 118 6.88 7.13 -5.91
C SER A 118 5.97 6.78 -7.09
N MET A 119 6.44 5.99 -8.08
CA MET A 119 5.57 5.51 -9.16
C MET A 119 4.37 4.76 -8.58
N MET A 120 3.18 5.07 -9.10
CA MET A 120 1.96 4.37 -8.72
C MET A 120 1.94 2.96 -9.34
N THR A 121 1.45 2.00 -8.55
CA THR A 121 1.17 0.64 -8.98
C THR A 121 -0.21 0.22 -8.51
N GLU A 122 -0.73 -0.87 -9.06
CA GLU A 122 -2.04 -1.41 -8.71
C GLU A 122 -1.95 -2.93 -8.59
N TRP A 123 -2.73 -3.46 -7.66
CA TRP A 123 -2.80 -4.91 -7.48
C TRP A 123 -4.15 -5.38 -6.96
N TYR A 124 -4.49 -6.61 -7.28
CA TYR A 124 -5.51 -7.34 -6.55
C TYR A 124 -4.89 -7.97 -5.31
N TRP A 125 -5.53 -7.74 -4.18
CA TRP A 125 -5.10 -8.25 -2.88
C TRP A 125 -6.23 -9.05 -2.25
N SER A 126 -6.04 -10.36 -2.12
CA SER A 126 -7.10 -11.28 -1.72
C SER A 126 -6.64 -12.17 -0.58
N GLY A 127 -7.52 -12.43 0.35
CA GLY A 127 -7.24 -13.34 1.45
C GLY A 127 -8.38 -13.46 2.44
N SER A 128 -8.12 -14.19 3.49
CA SER A 128 -9.08 -14.43 4.56
C SER A 128 -9.21 -13.24 5.50
N LEU A 129 -10.30 -13.22 6.25
CA LEU A 129 -10.61 -12.16 7.18
C LEU A 129 -9.56 -12.03 8.29
N ASP A 130 -9.07 -13.14 8.82
CA ASP A 130 -8.01 -13.15 9.82
C ASP A 130 -6.68 -12.57 9.27
N ALA A 131 -6.32 -12.89 8.02
CA ALA A 131 -5.14 -12.35 7.38
C ALA A 131 -5.22 -10.82 7.18
N PHE A 132 -6.37 -10.30 6.76
CA PHE A 132 -6.60 -8.85 6.69
C PHE A 132 -6.66 -8.20 8.07
N SER A 133 -7.24 -8.87 9.07
CA SER A 133 -7.25 -8.38 10.45
C SER A 133 -5.83 -8.20 10.99
N ASP A 134 -4.94 -9.18 10.80
CA ASP A 134 -3.53 -9.10 11.20
C ASP A 134 -2.81 -7.94 10.49
N MET A 135 -3.09 -7.75 9.19
CA MET A 135 -2.57 -6.62 8.43
C MET A 135 -3.07 -5.28 9.02
N CYS A 136 -4.36 -5.15 9.28
CA CYS A 136 -4.95 -3.94 9.85
C CYS A 136 -4.40 -3.64 11.25
N LEU A 137 -4.31 -4.64 12.13
CA LEU A 137 -3.73 -4.49 13.47
C LEU A 137 -2.31 -3.90 13.42
N LEU A 138 -1.50 -4.34 12.47
CA LEU A 138 -0.13 -3.86 12.32
C LEU A 138 -0.07 -2.50 11.62
N ARG A 139 -0.86 -2.28 10.56
CA ARG A 139 -0.68 -1.13 9.66
C ARG A 139 -1.61 0.05 9.94
N CYS A 140 -2.68 -0.13 10.70
CA CYS A 140 -3.48 0.99 11.21
C CYS A 140 -2.86 1.64 12.47
N SER A 141 -1.78 1.08 13.02
CA SER A 141 -1.08 1.65 14.17
C SER A 141 -0.47 3.02 13.86
N SER A 142 -0.45 3.92 14.86
CA SER A 142 0.03 5.30 14.73
C SER A 142 1.53 5.43 14.43
N ASP A 143 2.31 4.37 14.62
CA ASP A 143 3.73 4.30 14.28
C ASP A 143 4.00 3.77 12.87
N THR A 144 2.96 3.40 12.14
CA THR A 144 3.06 3.02 10.73
C THR A 144 3.33 4.25 9.86
N GLN A 145 4.09 4.06 8.78
CA GLN A 145 4.26 5.09 7.76
C GLN A 145 2.90 5.59 7.27
N ALA A 146 2.69 6.90 7.25
CA ALA A 146 1.36 7.50 7.03
C ALA A 146 0.67 7.03 5.73
N GLU A 147 1.42 6.93 4.62
CA GLU A 147 0.86 6.48 3.35
C GLU A 147 0.43 5.00 3.39
N THR A 148 1.14 4.17 4.13
CA THR A 148 0.77 2.77 4.34
C THR A 148 -0.42 2.65 5.30
N GLN A 149 -0.45 3.48 6.35
CA GLN A 149 -1.55 3.57 7.29
C GLN A 149 -2.85 3.99 6.60
N GLU A 150 -2.78 4.93 5.66
CA GLU A 150 -3.94 5.37 4.89
C GLU A 150 -4.58 4.22 4.11
N VAL A 151 -3.80 3.44 3.36
CA VAL A 151 -4.29 2.26 2.65
C VAL A 151 -4.91 1.24 3.62
N ALA A 152 -4.24 0.97 4.73
CA ALA A 152 -4.73 0.02 5.73
C ALA A 152 -6.05 0.48 6.36
N ASN A 153 -6.19 1.78 6.67
CA ASN A 153 -7.42 2.36 7.20
C ASN A 153 -8.58 2.25 6.19
N GLN A 154 -8.34 2.52 4.91
CA GLN A 154 -9.37 2.37 3.87
C GLN A 154 -9.84 0.91 3.77
N ILE A 155 -8.92 -0.06 3.80
CA ILE A 155 -9.28 -1.49 3.81
C ILE A 155 -10.06 -1.83 5.07
N SER A 156 -9.62 -1.38 6.24
CA SER A 156 -10.32 -1.61 7.50
C SER A 156 -11.75 -1.07 7.46
N MET A 157 -11.94 0.15 6.96
CA MET A 157 -13.28 0.74 6.78
C MET A 157 -14.16 -0.09 5.86
N LYS A 158 -13.64 -0.54 4.72
CA LYS A 158 -14.39 -1.39 3.78
C LYS A 158 -14.74 -2.74 4.37
N MET A 159 -13.86 -3.33 5.15
CA MET A 159 -14.15 -4.56 5.87
C MET A 159 -15.29 -4.37 6.88
N HIS A 160 -15.32 -3.25 7.61
CA HIS A 160 -16.44 -2.91 8.50
C HIS A 160 -17.75 -2.71 7.76
N GLU A 161 -17.75 -1.99 6.62
CA GLU A 161 -18.94 -1.79 5.77
C GLU A 161 -19.52 -3.13 5.28
N LEU A 162 -18.69 -4.09 4.96
CA LEU A 162 -19.11 -5.43 4.56
C LEU A 162 -19.67 -6.27 5.73
N SER A 163 -19.77 -5.70 6.92
CA SER A 163 -20.19 -6.39 8.17
C SER A 163 -19.33 -7.61 8.52
N LEU A 164 -18.14 -7.68 7.92
CA LEU A 164 -17.21 -8.79 8.11
C LEU A 164 -16.39 -8.65 9.39
N ILE A 165 -16.34 -7.44 9.97
CA ILE A 165 -15.58 -7.20 11.19
C ILE A 165 -16.33 -6.29 12.15
N HIS A 166 -16.96 -6.88 13.14
CA HIS A 166 -17.14 -6.28 14.46
C HIS A 166 -16.16 -6.94 15.45
N ILE A 167 -14.91 -7.06 15.03
CA ILE A 167 -13.84 -7.69 15.82
C ILE A 167 -13.04 -6.60 16.51
#